data_420e229dc9c389a3277d0ce6e8ea0697
#
_entry.id   420e229dc9c389a3277d0ce6e8ea0697
#
_cell.length_a   1.000
_cell.length_b   1.000
_cell.length_c   1.000
_cell.angle_alpha   90.00
_cell.angle_beta   90.00
_cell.angle_gamma   90.00
#
_symmetry.space_group_name_H-M   'P 1'
#
loop_
_entity.id
_entity.type
_entity.pdbx_description
1 polymer ?
#
loop_
_entity_poly.entity_id
_entity_poly.type
_entity_poly.pdbx_seq_one_letter_code
_entity_poly.pdbx_strand_id
1 'polypeptide(L)'
;MIKIHILMLPLMLTSMILANEIEGNKILNVMVDHNYELDKENYSSLGDYFTFPFTYNEMEKTLYATNQKELKKVLKKLYRKLPKGHSHKDWKKMDVKLVNDQIALVNAMFSRFNEKGGNYFTGAAMYTFRKDDNSWKILSITPYKPYNYFEFD
;
A
#
# COMPACT_ATOMS: atom_id res chain seq x y z
N MET A 1 46.11 26.98 5.89
CA MET A 1 45.81 25.53 5.94
C MET A 1 44.42 25.31 6.53
N ILE A 2 43.51 24.72 5.75
CA ILE A 2 42.31 23.98 6.13
C ILE A 2 41.09 24.79 6.61
N LYS A 3 40.16 25.05 5.72
CA LYS A 3 38.71 25.18 6.01
C LYS A 3 37.92 24.65 4.83
N ILE A 4 37.87 23.31 4.63
CA ILE A 4 37.12 22.68 3.54
C ILE A 4 36.01 21.73 4.08
N HIS A 5 35.66 21.76 5.36
CA HIS A 5 34.76 20.76 5.95
C HIS A 5 33.29 21.16 6.17
N ILE A 6 32.85 22.37 5.76
CA ILE A 6 31.50 22.85 6.12
C ILE A 6 30.48 22.74 4.97
N LEU A 7 30.91 22.45 3.73
CA LEU A 7 29.99 22.45 2.57
C LEU A 7 29.38 21.09 2.22
N MET A 8 29.89 19.99 2.78
CA MET A 8 29.38 18.64 2.42
C MET A 8 28.15 18.19 3.20
N LEU A 9 27.91 18.68 4.41
CA LEU A 9 26.80 18.24 5.26
C LEU A 9 25.41 18.60 4.71
N PRO A 10 25.17 19.84 4.25
CA PRO A 10 23.85 20.19 3.69
C PRO A 10 23.54 19.49 2.36
N LEU A 11 24.55 19.18 1.54
CA LEU A 11 24.35 18.48 0.27
C LEU A 11 23.94 17.02 0.47
N MET A 12 24.48 16.35 1.48
CA MET A 12 24.08 14.97 1.82
C MET A 12 22.67 14.90 2.39
N LEU A 13 22.25 15.86 3.21
CA LEU A 13 20.91 15.90 3.79
C LEU A 13 19.83 16.10 2.71
N THR A 14 20.06 16.99 1.77
CA THR A 14 19.13 17.24 0.66
C THR A 14 19.01 16.04 -0.29
N SER A 15 20.09 15.31 -0.53
CA SER A 15 20.05 14.11 -1.37
C SER A 15 19.30 12.95 -0.72
N MET A 16 19.38 12.79 0.61
CA MET A 16 18.63 11.77 1.34
C MET A 16 17.13 12.07 1.39
N ILE A 17 16.74 13.32 1.58
CA ILE A 17 15.32 13.73 1.57
C ILE A 17 14.72 13.47 0.20
N LEU A 18 15.39 13.85 -0.87
CA LEU A 18 14.93 13.62 -2.24
C LEU A 18 14.83 12.12 -2.58
N ALA A 19 15.78 11.31 -2.12
CA ALA A 19 15.74 9.86 -2.32
C ALA A 19 14.52 9.22 -1.62
N ASN A 20 14.21 9.64 -0.39
CA ASN A 20 13.05 9.16 0.36
C ASN A 20 11.73 9.56 -0.31
N GLU A 21 11.63 10.77 -0.84
CA GLU A 21 10.46 11.24 -1.58
C GLU A 21 10.25 10.42 -2.87
N ILE A 22 11.31 10.12 -3.61
CA ILE A 22 11.26 9.28 -4.82
C ILE A 22 10.78 7.87 -4.47
N GLU A 23 11.30 7.25 -3.42
CA GLU A 23 10.86 5.91 -3.00
C GLU A 23 9.41 5.93 -2.49
N GLY A 24 9.00 6.95 -1.76
CA GLY A 24 7.62 7.15 -1.33
C GLY A 24 6.65 7.23 -2.52
N ASN A 25 6.99 7.99 -3.55
CA ASN A 25 6.17 8.09 -4.77
C ASN A 25 6.06 6.77 -5.52
N LYS A 26 7.11 5.94 -5.57
CA LYS A 26 7.05 4.59 -6.15
C LYS A 26 6.03 3.70 -5.41
N ILE A 27 6.01 3.77 -4.08
CA ILE A 27 5.06 3.03 -3.25
C ILE A 27 3.63 3.50 -3.51
N LEU A 28 3.40 4.82 -3.56
CA LEU A 28 2.08 5.38 -3.87
C LEU A 28 1.56 4.95 -5.25
N ASN A 29 2.44 4.87 -6.26
CA ASN A 29 2.06 4.35 -7.56
C ASN A 29 1.61 2.88 -7.47
N VAL A 30 2.32 2.03 -6.73
CA VAL A 30 1.87 0.64 -6.49
C VAL A 30 0.50 0.60 -5.84
N MET A 31 0.21 1.50 -4.87
CA MET A 31 -1.11 1.59 -4.23
C MET A 31 -2.22 1.94 -5.22
N VAL A 32 -1.96 2.86 -6.13
CA VAL A 32 -2.93 3.29 -7.16
C VAL A 32 -3.15 2.17 -8.17
N ASP A 33 -2.08 1.63 -8.73
CA ASP A 33 -2.13 0.65 -9.82
C ASP A 33 -2.77 -0.67 -9.38
N HIS A 34 -2.39 -1.22 -8.20
CA HIS A 34 -3.01 -2.44 -7.71
C HIS A 34 -4.50 -2.26 -7.41
N ASN A 35 -4.92 -1.07 -6.94
CA ASN A 35 -6.33 -0.77 -6.71
C ASN A 35 -7.12 -0.77 -8.03
N TYR A 36 -6.57 -0.13 -9.07
CA TYR A 36 -7.17 -0.10 -10.39
C TYR A 36 -7.35 -1.50 -10.99
N GLU A 37 -6.33 -2.37 -10.88
CA GLU A 37 -6.41 -3.76 -11.34
C GLU A 37 -7.40 -4.58 -10.51
N LEU A 38 -7.50 -4.32 -9.20
CA LEU A 38 -8.44 -4.99 -8.32
C LEU A 38 -9.89 -4.61 -8.63
N ASP A 39 -10.18 -3.33 -8.89
CA ASP A 39 -11.52 -2.86 -9.25
C ASP A 39 -11.98 -3.42 -10.61
N LYS A 40 -11.04 -3.74 -11.49
CA LYS A 40 -11.29 -4.45 -12.75
C LYS A 40 -11.34 -5.98 -12.63
N GLU A 41 -11.17 -6.52 -11.44
CA GLU A 41 -11.05 -7.96 -11.19
C GLU A 41 -9.95 -8.65 -12.03
N ASN A 42 -8.91 -7.88 -12.42
CA ASN A 42 -7.78 -8.40 -13.19
C ASN A 42 -6.77 -9.15 -12.30
N TYR A 43 -7.21 -10.28 -11.73
CA TYR A 43 -6.42 -11.06 -10.79
C TYR A 43 -5.15 -11.67 -11.39
N SER A 44 -4.98 -11.66 -12.68
CA SER A 44 -3.76 -12.18 -13.34
C SER A 44 -2.58 -11.21 -13.23
N SER A 45 -2.82 -9.90 -13.31
CA SER A 45 -1.81 -8.87 -13.15
C SER A 45 -1.53 -8.50 -11.70
N LEU A 46 -2.45 -8.78 -10.79
CA LEU A 46 -2.30 -8.44 -9.37
C LEU A 46 -1.08 -9.09 -8.69
N GLY A 47 -0.62 -10.24 -9.18
CA GLY A 47 0.55 -10.92 -8.62
C GLY A 47 1.83 -10.10 -8.61
N ASP A 48 1.96 -9.15 -9.53
CA ASP A 48 3.16 -8.31 -9.69
C ASP A 48 3.27 -7.24 -8.58
N TYR A 49 2.15 -6.89 -7.94
CA TYR A 49 2.09 -5.91 -6.86
C TYR A 49 2.32 -6.50 -5.46
N PHE A 50 2.42 -7.83 -5.34
CA PHE A 50 2.54 -8.51 -4.04
C PHE A 50 3.83 -9.30 -3.93
N THR A 51 4.36 -9.40 -2.71
CA THR A 51 5.45 -10.31 -2.37
C THR A 51 4.97 -11.38 -1.39
N PHE A 52 5.71 -12.48 -1.27
CA PHE A 52 5.30 -13.64 -0.49
C PHE A 52 6.26 -13.90 0.70
N PRO A 53 5.74 -14.50 1.80
CA PRO A 53 4.33 -14.79 2.07
C PRO A 53 3.51 -13.51 2.29
N PHE A 54 2.37 -13.40 1.61
CA PHE A 54 1.42 -12.29 1.80
C PHE A 54 0.45 -12.60 2.92
N THR A 55 0.08 -11.58 3.73
CA THR A 55 -0.95 -11.70 4.77
C THR A 55 -2.02 -10.61 4.66
N TYR A 56 -3.26 -11.02 4.92
CA TYR A 56 -4.38 -10.10 5.13
C TYR A 56 -4.96 -10.35 6.53
N ASN A 57 -4.76 -9.38 7.43
CA ASN A 57 -5.02 -9.54 8.85
C ASN A 57 -6.41 -9.01 9.21
N GLU A 58 -7.45 -9.85 9.18
CA GLU A 58 -8.77 -9.54 9.74
C GLU A 58 -8.70 -9.63 11.30
N MET A 59 -9.65 -9.00 12.00
CA MET A 59 -9.65 -8.97 13.48
C MET A 59 -9.63 -10.37 14.12
N GLU A 60 -10.30 -11.35 13.51
CA GLU A 60 -10.44 -12.70 14.08
C GLU A 60 -9.55 -13.75 13.40
N LYS A 61 -8.97 -13.43 12.25
CA LYS A 61 -8.16 -14.39 11.48
C LYS A 61 -7.23 -13.70 10.50
N THR A 62 -6.16 -14.38 10.18
CA THR A 62 -5.26 -14.01 9.08
C THR A 62 -5.50 -14.92 7.88
N LEU A 63 -5.71 -14.31 6.72
CA LEU A 63 -5.61 -14.99 5.44
C LEU A 63 -4.19 -14.82 4.93
N TYR A 64 -3.61 -15.87 4.39
CA TYR A 64 -2.25 -15.81 3.86
C TYR A 64 -2.15 -16.48 2.48
N ALA A 65 -1.12 -16.11 1.74
CA ALA A 65 -0.78 -16.70 0.47
C ALA A 65 0.74 -16.83 0.36
N THR A 66 1.21 -17.98 -0.09
CA THR A 66 2.64 -18.28 -0.28
C THR A 66 3.06 -18.17 -1.75
N ASN A 67 2.08 -17.98 -2.64
CA ASN A 67 2.28 -17.89 -4.09
C ASN A 67 1.10 -17.18 -4.77
N GLN A 68 1.26 -16.85 -6.05
CA GLN A 68 0.23 -16.16 -6.85
C GLN A 68 -1.11 -16.91 -6.93
N LYS A 69 -1.11 -18.22 -6.98
CA LYS A 69 -2.35 -19.03 -7.04
C LYS A 69 -3.18 -18.87 -5.76
N GLU A 70 -2.52 -18.87 -4.61
CA GLU A 70 -3.15 -18.66 -3.32
C GLU A 70 -3.58 -17.20 -3.13
N LEU A 71 -2.74 -16.23 -3.54
CA LEU A 71 -3.09 -14.82 -3.55
C LEU A 71 -4.39 -14.57 -4.32
N LYS A 72 -4.50 -15.11 -5.53
CA LYS A 72 -5.73 -15.00 -6.35
C LYS A 72 -6.97 -15.52 -5.60
N LYS A 73 -6.84 -16.62 -4.85
CA LYS A 73 -7.95 -17.15 -4.04
C LYS A 73 -8.31 -16.22 -2.89
N VAL A 74 -7.32 -15.67 -2.20
CA VAL A 74 -7.51 -14.71 -1.10
C VAL A 74 -8.21 -13.46 -1.61
N LEU A 75 -7.70 -12.82 -2.67
CA LEU A 75 -8.27 -11.60 -3.23
C LEU A 75 -9.71 -11.81 -3.73
N LYS A 76 -9.98 -12.90 -4.46
CA LYS A 76 -11.35 -13.25 -4.88
C LYS A 76 -12.29 -13.45 -3.69
N LYS A 77 -11.83 -14.07 -2.61
CA LYS A 77 -12.63 -14.24 -1.39
C LYS A 77 -12.96 -12.90 -0.73
N LEU A 78 -12.01 -11.97 -0.69
CA LEU A 78 -12.21 -10.63 -0.16
C LEU A 78 -13.16 -9.82 -1.04
N TYR A 79 -12.97 -9.85 -2.35
CA TYR A 79 -13.78 -9.11 -3.30
C TYR A 79 -15.25 -9.57 -3.31
N ARG A 80 -15.50 -10.88 -3.19
CA ARG A 80 -16.86 -11.44 -3.08
C ARG A 80 -17.65 -10.98 -1.85
N LYS A 81 -16.97 -10.43 -0.83
CA LYS A 81 -17.64 -9.83 0.34
C LYS A 81 -18.18 -8.43 0.07
N LEU A 82 -17.81 -7.81 -1.04
CA LEU A 82 -18.30 -6.50 -1.42
C LEU A 82 -19.78 -6.63 -1.82
N PRO A 83 -20.62 -5.61 -1.54
CA PRO A 83 -22.02 -5.62 -1.90
C PRO A 83 -22.20 -5.63 -3.42
N LYS A 84 -23.34 -6.17 -3.88
CA LYS A 84 -23.74 -6.06 -5.29
C LYS A 84 -23.80 -4.59 -5.70
N GLY A 85 -23.28 -4.28 -6.89
CA GLY A 85 -23.20 -2.91 -7.38
C GLY A 85 -22.02 -2.11 -6.84
N HIS A 86 -21.02 -2.78 -6.20
CA HIS A 86 -19.72 -2.18 -5.99
C HIS A 86 -19.11 -1.75 -7.33
N SER A 87 -18.62 -0.51 -7.40
CA SER A 87 -17.99 0.04 -8.61
C SER A 87 -16.49 0.17 -8.46
N HIS A 88 -16.04 0.94 -7.47
CA HIS A 88 -14.63 1.25 -7.28
C HIS A 88 -14.32 1.69 -5.85
N LYS A 89 -13.02 1.78 -5.59
CA LYS A 89 -12.45 2.31 -4.35
C LYS A 89 -11.56 3.52 -4.65
N ASP A 90 -11.77 4.62 -3.93
CA ASP A 90 -10.92 5.80 -3.98
C ASP A 90 -10.11 5.97 -2.71
N TRP A 91 -8.84 6.34 -2.87
CA TRP A 91 -7.98 6.74 -1.77
C TRP A 91 -8.37 8.15 -1.29
N LYS A 92 -8.58 8.29 0.03
CA LYS A 92 -8.86 9.59 0.67
C LYS A 92 -7.59 10.21 1.25
N LYS A 93 -6.77 9.35 1.86
CA LYS A 93 -5.47 9.71 2.42
C LYS A 93 -4.53 8.53 2.26
N MET A 94 -3.28 8.80 2.00
CA MET A 94 -2.20 7.83 2.05
C MET A 94 -0.98 8.51 2.65
N ASP A 95 -0.47 7.95 3.72
CA ASP A 95 0.72 8.42 4.41
C ASP A 95 1.78 7.31 4.39
N VAL A 96 2.98 7.63 3.91
CA VAL A 96 4.06 6.67 3.66
C VAL A 96 5.20 6.92 4.62
N LYS A 97 5.65 5.87 5.31
CA LYS A 97 6.88 5.89 6.12
C LYS A 97 7.85 4.83 5.65
N LEU A 98 9.01 5.25 5.19
CA LEU A 98 10.14 4.35 4.96
C LEU A 98 10.72 3.95 6.33
N VAL A 99 10.66 2.66 6.65
CA VAL A 99 11.26 2.11 7.88
C VAL A 99 12.76 1.91 7.70
N ASN A 100 13.12 1.41 6.53
CA ASN A 100 14.50 1.25 6.04
C ASN A 100 14.48 1.05 4.51
N ASP A 101 15.62 0.73 3.92
CA ASP A 101 15.78 0.56 2.46
C ASP A 101 14.95 -0.60 1.87
N GLN A 102 14.41 -1.50 2.70
CA GLN A 102 13.70 -2.71 2.27
C GLN A 102 12.24 -2.76 2.75
N ILE A 103 11.87 -1.99 3.76
CA ILE A 103 10.56 -2.03 4.40
C ILE A 103 9.96 -0.62 4.46
N ALA A 104 8.70 -0.52 4.07
CA ALA A 104 7.91 0.69 4.22
C ALA A 104 6.51 0.36 4.76
N LEU A 105 5.89 1.35 5.40
CA LEU A 105 4.51 1.32 5.85
C LEU A 105 3.71 2.36 5.06
N VAL A 106 2.47 2.01 4.71
CA VAL A 106 1.49 2.96 4.19
C VAL A 106 0.25 2.89 5.05
N ASN A 107 -0.06 4.00 5.68
CA ASN A 107 -1.34 4.16 6.36
C ASN A 107 -2.33 4.80 5.39
N ALA A 108 -3.43 4.13 5.10
CA ALA A 108 -4.35 4.55 4.06
C ALA A 108 -5.80 4.59 4.52
N MET A 109 -6.50 5.65 4.15
CA MET A 109 -7.95 5.77 4.27
C MET A 109 -8.58 5.78 2.88
N PHE A 110 -9.69 5.09 2.71
CA PHE A 110 -10.37 4.94 1.43
C PHE A 110 -11.89 4.98 1.55
N SER A 111 -12.55 5.33 0.47
CA SER A 111 -14.00 5.19 0.30
C SER A 111 -14.33 4.23 -0.82
N ARG A 112 -15.45 3.50 -0.69
CA ARG A 112 -15.98 2.62 -1.71
C ARG A 112 -17.30 3.16 -2.25
N PHE A 113 -17.47 3.06 -3.54
CA PHE A 113 -18.60 3.62 -4.26
C PHE A 113 -19.39 2.52 -4.99
N ASN A 114 -20.68 2.74 -5.12
CA ASN A 114 -21.54 1.91 -5.95
C ASN A 114 -21.65 2.46 -7.38
N GLU A 115 -22.26 1.70 -8.29
CA GLU A 115 -22.46 2.07 -9.70
C GLU A 115 -23.25 3.38 -9.89
N LYS A 116 -23.99 3.83 -8.87
CA LYS A 116 -24.72 5.11 -8.89
C LYS A 116 -23.89 6.28 -8.36
N GLY A 117 -22.59 6.05 -8.04
CA GLY A 117 -21.69 7.06 -7.49
C GLY A 117 -21.87 7.34 -6.00
N GLY A 118 -22.72 6.60 -5.30
CA GLY A 118 -22.93 6.75 -3.86
C GLY A 118 -21.80 6.09 -3.05
N ASN A 119 -21.22 6.84 -2.10
CA ASN A 119 -20.30 6.28 -1.11
C ASN A 119 -21.09 5.42 -0.13
N TYR A 120 -20.78 4.13 -0.05
CA TYR A 120 -21.44 3.21 0.87
C TYR A 120 -20.54 2.70 2.00
N PHE A 121 -19.24 2.97 1.95
CA PHE A 121 -18.29 2.52 2.97
C PHE A 121 -17.03 3.40 2.98
N THR A 122 -16.58 3.73 4.18
CA THR A 122 -15.26 4.34 4.41
C THR A 122 -14.47 3.43 5.35
N GLY A 123 -13.24 3.12 4.98
CA GLY A 123 -12.36 2.23 5.72
C GLY A 123 -10.95 2.77 5.81
N ALA A 124 -10.15 2.14 6.66
CA ALA A 124 -8.71 2.38 6.74
C ALA A 124 -7.95 1.05 6.80
N ALA A 125 -6.71 1.06 6.35
CA ALA A 125 -5.83 -0.10 6.42
C ALA A 125 -4.36 0.33 6.48
N MET A 126 -3.59 -0.43 7.25
CA MET A 126 -2.13 -0.40 7.23
C MET A 126 -1.63 -1.41 6.20
N TYR A 127 -0.79 -0.93 5.30
CA TYR A 127 -0.06 -1.75 4.34
C TYR A 127 1.40 -1.83 4.76
N THR A 128 1.97 -3.04 4.75
CA THR A 128 3.41 -3.21 4.84
C THR A 128 3.93 -3.54 3.46
N PHE A 129 4.93 -2.80 3.03
CA PHE A 129 5.65 -3.02 1.78
C PHE A 129 7.02 -3.62 2.04
N ARG A 130 7.46 -4.47 1.13
CA ARG A 130 8.84 -4.95 1.06
C ARG A 130 9.38 -4.69 -0.34
N LYS A 131 10.65 -4.28 -0.43
CA LYS A 131 11.36 -4.15 -1.68
C LYS A 131 11.87 -5.53 -2.12
N ASP A 132 11.41 -5.97 -3.28
CA ASP A 132 11.71 -7.25 -3.87
C ASP A 132 12.18 -7.00 -5.31
N ASP A 133 13.38 -7.45 -5.67
CA ASP A 133 14.03 -7.17 -6.96
C ASP A 133 13.96 -5.67 -7.36
N ASN A 134 14.32 -4.77 -6.44
CA ASN A 134 14.26 -3.32 -6.60
C ASN A 134 12.84 -2.73 -6.84
N SER A 135 11.80 -3.52 -6.65
CA SER A 135 10.40 -3.10 -6.77
C SER A 135 9.69 -3.18 -5.42
N TRP A 136 8.92 -2.15 -5.08
CA TRP A 136 8.09 -2.18 -3.89
C TRP A 136 6.87 -3.05 -4.11
N LYS A 137 6.64 -4.00 -3.20
CA LYS A 137 5.51 -4.94 -3.27
C LYS A 137 4.80 -5.04 -1.93
N ILE A 138 3.51 -5.25 -1.96
CA ILE A 138 2.67 -5.40 -0.77
C ILE A 138 2.97 -6.74 -0.10
N LEU A 139 3.41 -6.69 1.15
CA LEU A 139 3.68 -7.85 2.00
C LEU A 139 2.49 -8.18 2.89
N SER A 140 1.82 -7.15 3.43
CA SER A 140 0.65 -7.36 4.29
C SER A 140 -0.35 -6.22 4.19
N ILE A 141 -1.62 -6.53 4.51
CA ILE A 141 -2.70 -5.56 4.65
C ILE A 141 -3.41 -5.85 5.98
N THR A 142 -3.55 -4.83 6.82
CA THR A 142 -4.26 -4.90 8.10
C THR A 142 -5.36 -3.84 8.12
N PRO A 143 -6.63 -4.20 7.82
CA PRO A 143 -7.76 -3.27 7.91
C PRO A 143 -8.03 -2.89 9.37
N TYR A 144 -8.46 -1.65 9.57
CA TYR A 144 -8.90 -1.16 10.86
C TYR A 144 -10.01 -0.10 10.71
N LYS A 145 -10.58 0.36 11.81
CA LYS A 145 -11.68 1.33 11.76
C LYS A 145 -11.16 2.72 11.44
N PRO A 146 -11.80 3.48 10.53
CA PRO A 146 -11.28 4.75 10.01
C PRO A 146 -11.12 5.84 11.08
N TYR A 147 -11.85 5.79 12.18
CA TYR A 147 -11.68 6.74 13.29
C TYR A 147 -10.39 6.54 14.10
N ASN A 148 -9.66 5.43 13.87
CA ASN A 148 -8.34 5.16 14.43
C ASN A 148 -7.21 5.53 13.44
N TYR A 149 -7.53 6.25 12.35
CA TYR A 149 -6.51 6.71 11.41
C TYR A 149 -5.53 7.67 12.10
N PHE A 150 -4.27 7.51 11.81
CA PHE A 150 -3.17 8.37 12.28
C PHE A 150 -2.21 8.63 11.13
N GLU A 151 -1.43 9.70 11.21
CA GLU A 151 -0.33 10.00 10.31
C GLU A 151 0.99 9.61 10.98
N PHE A 152 1.98 9.22 10.20
CA PHE A 152 3.32 8.97 10.72
C PHE A 152 4.01 10.31 11.01
N ASP A 153 4.78 10.35 12.10
CA ASP A 153 5.62 11.51 12.45
C ASP A 153 6.87 11.59 11.57
#